data_35395798d71dfe16ffc09d5c98def5a7
#
_entry.id   35395798d71dfe16ffc09d5c98def5a7
#
_cell.length_a   1.000
_cell.length_b   1.000
_cell.length_c   1.000
_cell.angle_alpha   90.00
_cell.angle_beta   90.00
_cell.angle_gamma   90.00
#
_symmetry.space_group_name_H-M   'P 1'
#
loop_
_entity.id
_entity.type
_entity.pdbx_description
1 polymer ?
#
loop_
_entity_poly.entity_id
_entity_poly.type
_entity_poly.pdbx_seq_one_letter_code
_entity_poly.pdbx_strand_id
1 'polypeptide(L)'
;MNSQSTCLIFAHRGANREAAENTRAAFNKALQYPIDGIETDVQLSLDEVPVLWHDWYLDKLGHSGKCIDDFNFAQLEKMDFAGYCSADAVPEGALSLKEFIETYRGRCGLDIELKSLDGELQQRLERKILQMLAIIGPLAADGVFISSYSLPGLVFAHQHAPELPLYYLLSGYHTQADIEQFLKNYSFLAGFCLPIDIHNEAIAQLLHDNGKSIGVYTCNSVEEIQKALELKVNILITDYPQLALQMRDSGKRCL
;
A
#
# COMPACT_ATOMS: atom_id res chain seq x y z
N MET A 1 -13.99 15.00 -24.66
CA MET A 1 -14.71 13.89 -23.96
C MET A 1 -13.78 13.44 -22.83
N ASN A 2 -14.07 13.87 -21.60
CA ASN A 2 -13.29 13.42 -20.44
C ASN A 2 -13.61 11.92 -20.23
N SER A 3 -12.65 11.05 -20.52
CA SER A 3 -12.72 9.68 -20.03
C SER A 3 -12.68 9.79 -18.50
N GLN A 4 -13.81 9.57 -17.84
CA GLN A 4 -13.80 9.38 -16.38
C GLN A 4 -12.86 8.22 -16.11
N SER A 5 -11.72 8.49 -15.46
CA SER A 5 -10.82 7.43 -15.04
C SER A 5 -11.60 6.54 -14.08
N THR A 6 -11.66 5.25 -14.39
CA THR A 6 -12.32 4.27 -13.52
C THR A 6 -11.55 4.19 -12.21
N CYS A 7 -12.22 4.24 -11.05
CA CYS A 7 -11.61 3.99 -9.75
C CYS A 7 -10.95 2.60 -9.73
N LEU A 8 -9.68 2.54 -9.42
CA LEU A 8 -8.91 1.30 -9.32
C LEU A 8 -9.12 0.68 -7.93
N ILE A 9 -9.41 -0.62 -7.87
CA ILE A 9 -9.64 -1.35 -6.62
C ILE A 9 -8.37 -2.11 -6.26
N PHE A 10 -7.77 -1.75 -5.12
CA PHE A 10 -6.58 -2.39 -4.58
C PHE A 10 -6.93 -3.25 -3.36
N ALA A 11 -6.47 -4.50 -3.36
CA ALA A 11 -6.63 -5.41 -2.23
C ALA A 11 -5.57 -5.09 -1.16
N HIS A 12 -6.02 -4.63 0.01
CA HIS A 12 -5.20 -4.23 1.14
C HIS A 12 -4.50 -5.45 1.75
N ARG A 13 -3.18 -5.56 1.57
CA ARG A 13 -2.35 -6.71 1.98
C ARG A 13 -2.82 -8.03 1.37
N GLY A 14 -3.38 -7.98 0.15
CA GLY A 14 -4.06 -9.10 -0.49
C GLY A 14 -5.52 -9.26 -0.03
N ALA A 15 -6.11 -10.45 -0.23
CA ALA A 15 -7.44 -10.78 0.27
C ALA A 15 -7.37 -11.15 1.77
N ASN A 16 -7.04 -10.19 2.61
CA ASN A 16 -6.68 -10.37 4.03
C ASN A 16 -7.83 -10.87 4.92
N ARG A 17 -9.07 -10.91 4.41
CA ARG A 17 -10.23 -11.52 5.09
C ARG A 17 -10.41 -12.99 4.76
N GLU A 18 -9.66 -13.50 3.78
CA GLU A 18 -9.75 -14.86 3.30
C GLU A 18 -8.46 -15.67 3.52
N ALA A 19 -7.33 -14.97 3.72
CA ALA A 19 -6.03 -15.54 4.07
C ALA A 19 -5.22 -14.53 4.90
N ALA A 20 -4.13 -14.99 5.51
CA ALA A 20 -3.27 -14.11 6.31
C ALA A 20 -2.68 -12.99 5.44
N GLU A 21 -2.76 -11.74 5.93
CA GLU A 21 -2.25 -10.56 5.23
C GLU A 21 -0.76 -10.67 4.88
N ASN A 22 -0.35 -10.03 3.79
CA ASN A 22 1.04 -9.99 3.32
C ASN A 22 1.67 -11.38 3.07
N THR A 23 0.83 -12.39 2.75
CA THR A 23 1.26 -13.75 2.41
C THR A 23 0.97 -14.09 0.94
N ARG A 24 1.64 -15.13 0.44
CA ARG A 24 1.38 -15.66 -0.92
C ARG A 24 -0.07 -16.11 -1.07
N ALA A 25 -0.65 -16.73 -0.03
CA ALA A 25 -2.05 -17.14 0.00
C ALA A 25 -2.99 -15.96 -0.21
N ALA A 26 -2.80 -14.85 0.54
CA ALA A 26 -3.63 -13.66 0.43
C ALA A 26 -3.53 -12.99 -0.95
N PHE A 27 -2.32 -12.88 -1.51
CA PHE A 27 -2.11 -12.29 -2.82
C PHE A 27 -2.68 -13.14 -3.96
N ASN A 28 -2.44 -14.46 -3.91
CA ASN A 28 -3.01 -15.39 -4.89
C ASN A 28 -4.55 -15.43 -4.81
N LYS A 29 -5.10 -15.28 -3.62
CA LYS A 29 -6.54 -15.21 -3.42
C LYS A 29 -7.13 -13.91 -3.99
N ALA A 30 -6.47 -12.77 -3.75
CA ALA A 30 -6.87 -11.48 -4.31
C ALA A 30 -6.93 -11.52 -5.85
N LEU A 31 -5.97 -12.16 -6.49
CA LEU A 31 -5.93 -12.31 -7.95
C LEU A 31 -6.99 -13.26 -8.54
N GLN A 32 -7.79 -13.93 -7.73
CA GLN A 32 -8.99 -14.65 -8.22
C GLN A 32 -10.14 -13.68 -8.52
N TYR A 33 -10.06 -12.46 -8.03
CA TYR A 33 -10.97 -11.35 -8.34
C TYR A 33 -10.35 -10.46 -9.43
N PRO A 34 -11.15 -9.74 -10.24
CA PRO A 34 -10.64 -8.81 -11.25
C PRO A 34 -10.18 -7.48 -10.61
N ILE A 35 -9.31 -7.55 -9.59
CA ILE A 35 -8.73 -6.40 -8.93
C ILE A 35 -7.76 -5.66 -9.86
N ASP A 36 -7.60 -4.37 -9.62
CA ASP A 36 -6.67 -3.55 -10.39
C ASP A 36 -5.28 -3.52 -9.76
N GLY A 37 -5.16 -3.81 -8.45
CA GLY A 37 -3.88 -3.83 -7.76
C GLY A 37 -3.90 -4.49 -6.39
N ILE A 38 -2.71 -4.64 -5.84
CA ILE A 38 -2.43 -5.15 -4.49
C ILE A 38 -1.63 -4.07 -3.75
N GLU A 39 -2.00 -3.83 -2.51
CA GLU A 39 -1.22 -3.04 -1.57
C GLU A 39 -0.49 -3.98 -0.60
N THR A 40 0.73 -3.61 -0.18
CA THR A 40 1.56 -4.37 0.76
C THR A 40 2.52 -3.48 1.54
N ASP A 41 2.94 -3.94 2.73
CA ASP A 41 3.79 -3.21 3.67
C ASP A 41 5.22 -3.76 3.67
N VAL A 42 6.23 -2.91 3.66
CA VAL A 42 7.65 -3.31 3.65
C VAL A 42 8.39 -2.81 4.87
N GLN A 43 9.00 -3.75 5.58
CA GLN A 43 9.95 -3.53 6.65
C GLN A 43 11.33 -4.11 6.28
N LEU A 44 12.34 -3.94 7.14
CA LEU A 44 13.70 -4.42 6.90
C LEU A 44 14.11 -5.43 7.97
N SER A 45 14.57 -6.62 7.60
CA SER A 45 15.12 -7.62 8.51
C SER A 45 16.46 -7.16 9.13
N LEU A 46 16.99 -7.94 10.08
CA LEU A 46 18.29 -7.68 10.72
C LEU A 46 19.44 -7.66 9.70
N ASP A 47 19.42 -8.56 8.73
CA ASP A 47 20.38 -8.67 7.62
C ASP A 47 19.99 -7.84 6.39
N GLU A 48 19.13 -6.82 6.58
CA GLU A 48 18.76 -5.79 5.61
C GLU A 48 18.04 -6.33 4.36
N VAL A 49 17.25 -7.41 4.50
CA VAL A 49 16.35 -7.88 3.44
C VAL A 49 14.99 -7.21 3.61
N PRO A 50 14.41 -6.56 2.56
CA PRO A 50 13.05 -6.05 2.58
C PRO A 50 12.03 -7.19 2.68
N VAL A 51 11.19 -7.18 3.74
CA VAL A 51 10.22 -8.22 4.12
C VAL A 51 8.83 -7.63 4.19
N LEU A 52 7.83 -8.39 3.76
CA LEU A 52 6.44 -7.97 3.83
C LEU A 52 5.84 -8.24 5.21
N TRP A 53 5.50 -7.18 5.94
CA TRP A 53 4.86 -7.26 7.24
C TRP A 53 4.36 -5.88 7.68
N HIS A 54 3.14 -5.82 8.24
CA HIS A 54 2.53 -4.55 8.65
C HIS A 54 2.91 -4.12 10.07
N ASP A 55 2.67 -4.98 11.06
CA ASP A 55 2.76 -4.61 12.48
C ASP A 55 4.20 -4.32 12.90
N TRP A 56 4.35 -3.52 13.96
CA TRP A 56 5.67 -3.29 14.55
C TRP A 56 6.23 -4.54 15.20
N TYR A 57 5.36 -5.30 15.87
CA TYR A 57 5.73 -6.50 16.61
C TYR A 57 5.21 -7.76 15.93
N LEU A 58 5.86 -8.87 16.24
CA LEU A 58 5.48 -10.22 15.79
C LEU A 58 4.57 -10.92 16.82
N ASP A 59 3.82 -10.15 17.64
CA ASP A 59 2.99 -10.69 18.73
C ASP A 59 1.96 -11.70 18.23
N LYS A 60 1.32 -11.43 17.09
CA LYS A 60 0.34 -12.35 16.50
C LYS A 60 0.96 -13.66 15.96
N LEU A 61 2.30 -13.71 15.81
CA LEU A 61 3.05 -14.93 15.49
C LEU A 61 3.57 -15.63 16.77
N GLY A 62 3.24 -15.14 17.97
CA GLY A 62 3.69 -15.69 19.24
C GLY A 62 5.08 -15.23 19.67
N HIS A 63 5.71 -14.28 18.96
CA HIS A 63 7.02 -13.68 19.30
C HIS A 63 6.84 -12.32 19.96
N SER A 64 6.31 -12.31 21.21
CA SER A 64 5.94 -11.08 21.90
C SER A 64 7.09 -10.10 22.09
N GLY A 65 6.83 -8.84 21.72
CA GLY A 65 7.78 -7.74 21.80
C GLY A 65 8.98 -7.85 20.86
N LYS A 66 8.95 -8.79 19.91
CA LYS A 66 9.94 -8.92 18.84
C LYS A 66 9.47 -8.22 17.57
N CYS A 67 10.42 -7.66 16.81
CA CYS A 67 10.22 -6.99 15.53
C CYS A 67 10.83 -7.80 14.37
N ILE A 68 10.52 -7.42 13.15
CA ILE A 68 11.13 -8.01 11.94
C ILE A 68 12.66 -7.88 11.99
N ASP A 69 13.19 -6.76 12.48
CA ASP A 69 14.62 -6.47 12.54
C ASP A 69 15.37 -7.12 13.73
N ASP A 70 14.68 -7.88 14.57
CA ASP A 70 15.33 -8.79 15.53
C ASP A 70 15.86 -10.09 14.88
N PHE A 71 15.47 -10.37 13.63
CA PHE A 71 15.73 -11.65 12.95
C PHE A 71 16.33 -11.46 11.56
N ASN A 72 17.25 -12.36 11.19
CA ASN A 72 17.67 -12.49 9.80
C ASN A 72 16.55 -13.07 8.95
N PHE A 73 16.53 -12.75 7.66
CA PHE A 73 15.49 -13.22 6.74
C PHE A 73 15.34 -14.76 6.74
N ALA A 74 16.46 -15.49 6.76
CA ALA A 74 16.44 -16.96 6.81
C ALA A 74 15.78 -17.55 8.09
N GLN A 75 15.65 -16.76 9.17
CA GLN A 75 14.89 -17.13 10.36
C GLN A 75 13.40 -16.83 10.16
N LEU A 76 13.07 -15.67 9.59
CA LEU A 76 11.70 -15.25 9.29
C LEU A 76 11.02 -16.19 8.27
N GLU A 77 11.76 -16.70 7.27
CA GLU A 77 11.26 -17.69 6.32
C GLU A 77 10.80 -19.01 6.97
N LYS A 78 11.33 -19.33 8.17
CA LYS A 78 10.98 -20.56 8.91
C LYS A 78 9.88 -20.36 9.94
N MET A 79 9.50 -19.12 10.22
CA MET A 79 8.37 -18.81 11.10
C MET A 79 7.07 -18.94 10.31
N ASP A 80 5.99 -19.26 10.98
CA ASP A 80 4.67 -19.32 10.36
C ASP A 80 4.00 -17.95 10.39
N PHE A 81 3.94 -17.32 9.23
CA PHE A 81 3.30 -16.03 9.00
C PHE A 81 1.80 -16.15 8.65
N ALA A 82 1.26 -17.36 8.56
CA ALA A 82 -0.13 -17.61 8.18
C ALA A 82 -1.00 -18.19 9.29
N GLY A 83 -0.42 -18.95 10.21
CA GLY A 83 -1.16 -19.76 11.19
C GLY A 83 -2.06 -18.98 12.16
N TYR A 84 -1.81 -17.68 12.36
CA TYR A 84 -2.66 -16.85 13.21
C TYR A 84 -4.04 -16.53 12.59
N CYS A 85 -4.17 -16.64 11.27
CA CYS A 85 -5.40 -16.29 10.56
C CYS A 85 -6.49 -17.36 10.73
N SER A 86 -6.12 -18.64 10.67
CA SER A 86 -7.04 -19.78 10.79
C SER A 86 -6.27 -21.03 11.24
N ALA A 87 -6.94 -21.89 12.03
CA ALA A 87 -6.39 -23.20 12.41
C ALA A 87 -6.11 -24.12 11.20
N ASP A 88 -6.81 -23.90 10.08
CA ASP A 88 -6.65 -24.66 8.84
C ASP A 88 -5.71 -23.99 7.84
N ALA A 89 -5.09 -22.84 8.23
CA ALA A 89 -4.14 -22.14 7.35
C ALA A 89 -2.92 -23.02 7.08
N VAL A 90 -2.51 -23.08 5.83
CA VAL A 90 -1.24 -23.75 5.47
C VAL A 90 -0.11 -22.82 5.96
N PRO A 91 0.84 -23.34 6.76
CA PRO A 91 1.96 -22.53 7.22
C PRO A 91 2.75 -21.91 6.06
N GLU A 92 3.02 -20.63 6.14
CA GLU A 92 3.85 -19.89 5.17
C GLU A 92 4.94 -19.10 5.91
N GLY A 93 6.17 -19.12 5.37
CA GLY A 93 7.24 -18.26 5.83
C GLY A 93 7.08 -16.81 5.35
N ALA A 94 7.84 -15.90 5.97
CA ALA A 94 7.89 -14.52 5.53
C ALA A 94 8.15 -14.40 4.01
N LEU A 95 7.53 -13.42 3.38
CA LEU A 95 7.72 -13.11 1.97
C LEU A 95 8.66 -11.92 1.82
N SER A 96 9.70 -12.05 1.00
CA SER A 96 10.55 -10.91 0.65
C SER A 96 9.90 -10.03 -0.43
N LEU A 97 10.24 -8.73 -0.42
CA LEU A 97 9.84 -7.81 -1.49
C LEU A 97 10.33 -8.29 -2.85
N LYS A 98 11.52 -8.90 -2.93
CA LYS A 98 12.06 -9.43 -4.17
C LYS A 98 11.14 -10.50 -4.77
N GLU A 99 10.78 -11.50 -3.97
CA GLU A 99 9.88 -12.56 -4.42
C GLU A 99 8.49 -12.01 -4.79
N PHE A 100 7.98 -11.03 -4.01
CA PHE A 100 6.71 -10.37 -4.31
C PHE A 100 6.73 -9.69 -5.68
N ILE A 101 7.75 -8.87 -5.97
CA ILE A 101 7.92 -8.19 -7.25
C ILE A 101 8.06 -9.21 -8.39
N GLU A 102 8.92 -10.22 -8.23
CA GLU A 102 9.14 -11.27 -9.26
C GLU A 102 7.86 -12.06 -9.57
N THR A 103 6.96 -12.21 -8.58
CA THR A 103 5.75 -13.02 -8.73
C THR A 103 4.56 -12.22 -9.25
N TYR A 104 4.37 -10.97 -8.79
CA TYR A 104 3.12 -10.23 -8.98
C TYR A 104 3.22 -9.04 -9.95
N ARG A 105 4.43 -8.54 -10.22
CA ARG A 105 4.64 -7.46 -11.19
C ARG A 105 4.14 -7.85 -12.57
N GLY A 106 3.41 -6.94 -13.22
CA GLY A 106 2.79 -7.16 -14.54
C GLY A 106 1.51 -7.99 -14.50
N ARG A 107 1.07 -8.49 -13.32
CA ARG A 107 -0.23 -9.16 -13.15
C ARG A 107 -1.31 -8.16 -12.69
N CYS A 108 -0.93 -7.16 -11.92
CA CYS A 108 -1.77 -6.05 -11.46
C CYS A 108 -0.88 -4.88 -11.04
N GLY A 109 -1.47 -3.74 -10.67
CA GLY A 109 -0.77 -2.63 -10.03
C GLY A 109 -0.25 -3.04 -8.64
N LEU A 110 0.87 -2.45 -8.20
CA LEU A 110 1.47 -2.73 -6.89
C LEU A 110 1.70 -1.43 -6.13
N ASP A 111 1.02 -1.27 -5.00
CA ASP A 111 1.30 -0.25 -3.98
C ASP A 111 2.20 -0.84 -2.92
N ILE A 112 3.39 -0.30 -2.77
CA ILE A 112 4.40 -0.79 -1.82
C ILE A 112 4.56 0.26 -0.73
N GLU A 113 3.89 0.04 0.44
CA GLU A 113 4.06 0.95 1.58
C GLU A 113 5.45 0.80 2.20
N LEU A 114 6.24 1.86 2.11
CA LEU A 114 7.47 2.01 2.87
C LEU A 114 7.13 2.29 4.34
N LYS A 115 7.22 1.28 5.20
CA LYS A 115 7.05 1.46 6.66
C LYS A 115 8.22 2.22 7.24
N SER A 116 7.92 3.21 8.08
CA SER A 116 8.91 3.98 8.84
C SER A 116 8.51 3.95 10.30
N LEU A 117 9.40 3.44 11.14
CA LEU A 117 9.20 3.35 12.59
C LEU A 117 9.45 4.72 13.23
N ASP A 118 8.66 5.05 14.25
CA ASP A 118 8.97 6.18 15.13
C ASP A 118 10.32 5.93 15.80
N GLY A 119 11.28 6.85 15.58
CA GLY A 119 12.64 6.69 16.10
C GLY A 119 13.56 5.83 15.24
N GLU A 120 13.12 5.34 14.07
CA GLU A 120 14.02 4.68 13.12
C GLU A 120 15.17 5.63 12.72
N LEU A 121 16.41 5.11 12.79
CA LEU A 121 17.58 5.89 12.36
C LEU A 121 17.47 6.23 10.87
N GLN A 122 17.71 7.50 10.52
CA GLN A 122 17.68 7.98 9.13
C GLN A 122 18.48 7.09 8.19
N GLN A 123 19.68 6.67 8.58
CA GLN A 123 20.52 5.80 7.77
C GLN A 123 19.90 4.42 7.51
N ARG A 124 19.09 3.88 8.45
CA ARG A 124 18.39 2.61 8.26
C ARG A 124 17.24 2.78 7.28
N LEU A 125 16.47 3.85 7.40
CA LEU A 125 15.41 4.20 6.46
C LEU A 125 15.97 4.37 5.04
N GLU A 126 17.07 5.10 4.88
CA GLU A 126 17.74 5.29 3.59
C GLU A 126 18.22 3.97 2.98
N ARG A 127 18.81 3.08 3.78
CA ARG A 127 19.20 1.74 3.31
C ARG A 127 17.97 0.92 2.87
N LYS A 128 16.88 0.94 3.64
CA LYS A 128 15.62 0.29 3.27
C LYS A 128 15.15 0.76 1.89
N ILE A 129 15.11 2.08 1.69
CA ILE A 129 14.71 2.68 0.41
C ILE A 129 15.63 2.22 -0.73
N LEU A 130 16.95 2.27 -0.55
CA LEU A 130 17.88 1.84 -1.59
C LEU A 130 17.72 0.35 -1.95
N GLN A 131 17.48 -0.52 -0.97
CA GLN A 131 17.18 -1.94 -1.22
C GLN A 131 15.85 -2.11 -1.98
N MET A 132 14.80 -1.38 -1.59
CA MET A 132 13.52 -1.40 -2.29
C MET A 132 13.67 -0.94 -3.74
N LEU A 133 14.35 0.18 -3.97
CA LEU A 133 14.58 0.72 -5.31
C LEU A 133 15.41 -0.23 -6.19
N ALA A 134 16.42 -0.88 -5.62
CA ALA A 134 17.22 -1.88 -6.33
C ALA A 134 16.40 -3.11 -6.77
N ILE A 135 15.43 -3.54 -5.93
CA ILE A 135 14.52 -4.65 -6.23
C ILE A 135 13.47 -4.25 -7.27
N ILE A 136 12.87 -3.05 -7.10
CA ILE A 136 11.88 -2.53 -8.06
C ILE A 136 12.56 -2.32 -9.43
N GLY A 137 13.82 -1.88 -9.45
CA GLY A 137 14.59 -1.70 -10.67
C GLY A 137 14.02 -0.63 -11.61
N PRO A 138 14.51 -0.54 -12.85
CA PRO A 138 14.04 0.45 -13.81
C PRO A 138 12.54 0.24 -14.11
N LEU A 139 11.78 1.33 -14.07
CA LEU A 139 10.35 1.33 -14.33
C LEU A 139 10.09 1.31 -15.83
N ALA A 140 9.47 0.23 -16.29
CA ALA A 140 8.49 0.36 -17.36
C ALA A 140 7.19 0.88 -16.71
N ALA A 141 6.27 1.49 -17.48
CA ALA A 141 4.97 1.96 -16.97
C ALA A 141 4.06 0.76 -16.57
N ASP A 142 4.41 0.08 -15.48
CA ASP A 142 3.86 -1.22 -15.07
C ASP A 142 2.99 -1.15 -13.81
N GLY A 143 2.64 0.07 -13.38
CA GLY A 143 1.71 0.28 -12.27
C GLY A 143 2.30 0.05 -10.88
N VAL A 144 3.65 0.03 -10.74
CA VAL A 144 4.32 -0.02 -9.42
C VAL A 144 4.51 1.39 -8.89
N PHE A 145 4.18 1.62 -7.63
CA PHE A 145 4.44 2.87 -6.93
C PHE A 145 4.76 2.62 -5.45
N ILE A 146 5.34 3.61 -4.79
CA ILE A 146 5.61 3.59 -3.35
C ILE A 146 4.69 4.57 -2.65
N SER A 147 4.08 4.13 -1.56
CA SER A 147 3.39 4.97 -0.59
C SER A 147 4.13 4.99 0.75
N SER A 148 4.01 6.07 1.52
CA SER A 148 4.62 6.17 2.87
C SER A 148 4.05 7.31 3.68
N TYR A 149 4.01 7.13 5.01
CA TYR A 149 3.84 8.22 5.98
C TYR A 149 5.11 9.04 6.20
N SER A 150 6.27 8.54 5.76
CA SER A 150 7.57 9.21 5.91
C SER A 150 7.84 10.15 4.74
N LEU A 151 7.48 11.42 4.90
CA LEU A 151 7.82 12.44 3.91
C LEU A 151 9.33 12.56 3.64
N PRO A 152 10.23 12.51 4.67
CA PRO A 152 11.67 12.44 4.43
C PRO A 152 12.09 11.21 3.61
N GLY A 153 11.46 10.06 3.84
CA GLY A 153 11.68 8.84 3.05
C GLY A 153 11.28 9.02 1.57
N LEU A 154 10.13 9.64 1.31
CA LEU A 154 9.67 9.93 -0.05
C LEU A 154 10.58 10.93 -0.77
N VAL A 155 11.07 11.96 -0.06
CA VAL A 155 12.07 12.90 -0.62
C VAL A 155 13.35 12.17 -1.01
N PHE A 156 13.85 11.30 -0.15
CA PHE A 156 15.04 10.49 -0.44
C PHE A 156 14.80 9.53 -1.62
N ALA A 157 13.66 8.86 -1.66
CA ALA A 157 13.29 7.98 -2.78
C ALA A 157 13.23 8.75 -4.11
N HIS A 158 12.62 9.95 -4.12
CA HIS A 158 12.58 10.80 -5.32
C HIS A 158 13.97 11.21 -5.81
N GLN A 159 14.91 11.50 -4.91
CA GLN A 159 16.28 11.84 -5.29
C GLN A 159 17.01 10.69 -6.01
N HIS A 160 16.65 9.43 -5.72
CA HIS A 160 17.31 8.24 -6.28
C HIS A 160 16.52 7.58 -7.42
N ALA A 161 15.22 7.82 -7.51
CA ALA A 161 14.34 7.28 -8.54
C ALA A 161 13.23 8.32 -8.89
N PRO A 162 13.57 9.42 -9.58
CA PRO A 162 12.64 10.53 -9.83
C PRO A 162 11.43 10.14 -10.68
N GLU A 163 11.52 9.07 -11.46
CA GLU A 163 10.44 8.55 -12.31
C GLU A 163 9.46 7.63 -11.57
N LEU A 164 9.81 7.18 -10.33
CA LEU A 164 8.93 6.31 -9.54
C LEU A 164 7.77 7.14 -8.98
N PRO A 165 6.51 6.76 -9.24
CA PRO A 165 5.38 7.44 -8.62
C PRO A 165 5.42 7.26 -7.10
N LEU A 166 5.32 8.38 -6.38
CA LEU A 166 5.38 8.42 -4.92
C LEU A 166 4.10 9.03 -4.36
N TYR A 167 3.49 8.36 -3.40
CA TYR A 167 2.26 8.78 -2.75
C TYR A 167 2.50 9.06 -1.27
N TYR A 168 2.06 10.22 -0.80
CA TYR A 168 2.14 10.55 0.61
C TYR A 168 0.89 10.08 1.35
N LEU A 169 1.08 9.22 2.36
CA LEU A 169 0.01 8.75 3.23
C LEU A 169 -0.30 9.82 4.28
N LEU A 170 -1.53 10.32 4.29
CA LEU A 170 -2.01 11.28 5.27
C LEU A 170 -2.68 10.56 6.45
N SER A 171 -2.54 11.11 7.64
CA SER A 171 -3.25 10.63 8.84
C SER A 171 -4.50 11.45 9.08
N GLY A 172 -5.43 10.95 9.91
CA GLY A 172 -6.70 11.60 10.22
C GLY A 172 -6.60 13.00 10.88
N TYR A 173 -5.41 13.40 11.32
CA TYR A 173 -5.16 14.74 11.88
C TYR A 173 -4.73 15.80 10.85
N HIS A 174 -4.40 15.40 9.60
CA HIS A 174 -4.04 16.37 8.57
C HIS A 174 -5.27 17.15 8.10
N THR A 175 -5.08 18.46 7.98
CA THR A 175 -6.09 19.41 7.52
C THR A 175 -5.94 19.71 6.03
N GLN A 176 -6.93 20.38 5.44
CA GLN A 176 -6.81 20.90 4.08
C GLN A 176 -5.62 21.85 3.93
N ALA A 177 -5.34 22.70 4.95
CA ALA A 177 -4.22 23.65 4.92
C ALA A 177 -2.86 22.91 4.89
N ASP A 178 -2.75 21.76 5.57
CA ASP A 178 -1.54 20.92 5.49
C ASP A 178 -1.36 20.38 4.08
N ILE A 179 -2.44 19.91 3.45
CA ILE A 179 -2.42 19.40 2.07
C ILE A 179 -1.98 20.50 1.09
N GLU A 180 -2.52 21.72 1.21
CA GLU A 180 -2.10 22.88 0.41
C GLU A 180 -0.61 23.15 0.54
N GLN A 181 -0.06 23.04 1.76
CA GLN A 181 1.36 23.21 2.02
C GLN A 181 2.20 22.08 1.40
N PHE A 182 1.74 20.83 1.47
CA PHE A 182 2.42 19.70 0.85
C PHE A 182 2.43 19.83 -0.68
N LEU A 183 1.32 20.22 -1.29
CA LEU A 183 1.22 20.46 -2.74
C LEU A 183 2.24 21.51 -3.20
N LYS A 184 2.40 22.59 -2.42
CA LYS A 184 3.36 23.67 -2.72
C LYS A 184 4.81 23.21 -2.59
N ASN A 185 5.13 22.42 -1.56
CA ASN A 185 6.51 22.11 -1.20
C ASN A 185 7.03 20.82 -1.86
N TYR A 186 6.15 19.89 -2.22
CA TYR A 186 6.50 18.56 -2.71
C TYR A 186 5.78 18.23 -4.01
N SER A 187 6.01 19.05 -5.02
CA SER A 187 5.38 18.93 -6.35
C SER A 187 5.67 17.61 -7.06
N PHE A 188 6.74 16.91 -6.67
CA PHE A 188 7.13 15.62 -7.21
C PHE A 188 6.18 14.47 -6.83
N LEU A 189 5.38 14.61 -5.76
CA LEU A 189 4.42 13.60 -5.36
C LEU A 189 3.39 13.37 -6.48
N ALA A 190 3.20 12.10 -6.86
CA ALA A 190 2.22 11.70 -7.84
C ALA A 190 0.79 11.79 -7.29
N GLY A 191 0.64 11.57 -5.99
CA GLY A 191 -0.66 11.62 -5.32
C GLY A 191 -0.57 11.58 -3.80
N PHE A 192 -1.75 11.50 -3.21
CA PHE A 192 -1.96 11.36 -1.76
C PHE A 192 -2.91 10.20 -1.49
N CYS A 193 -2.61 9.41 -0.45
CA CYS A 193 -3.55 8.45 0.09
C CYS A 193 -4.06 8.93 1.44
N LEU A 194 -5.38 8.91 1.64
CA LEU A 194 -6.04 9.50 2.80
C LEU A 194 -6.97 8.48 3.48
N PRO A 195 -7.12 8.55 4.82
CA PRO A 195 -8.25 7.91 5.46
C PRO A 195 -9.57 8.43 4.87
N ILE A 196 -10.52 7.53 4.60
CA ILE A 196 -11.81 7.92 4.00
C ILE A 196 -12.58 8.92 4.87
N ASP A 197 -12.36 8.92 6.18
CA ASP A 197 -13.05 9.81 7.13
C ASP A 197 -12.74 11.29 6.88
N ILE A 198 -11.49 11.63 6.57
CA ILE A 198 -11.09 13.02 6.31
C ILE A 198 -11.33 13.45 4.87
N HIS A 199 -11.59 12.52 3.96
CA HIS A 199 -11.82 12.82 2.54
C HIS A 199 -13.21 13.43 2.33
N ASN A 200 -13.26 14.55 1.61
CA ASN A 200 -14.48 15.31 1.30
C ASN A 200 -14.32 16.03 -0.05
N GLU A 201 -15.40 16.65 -0.55
CA GLU A 201 -15.44 17.33 -1.84
C GLU A 201 -14.36 18.43 -1.98
N ALA A 202 -14.10 19.20 -0.91
CA ALA A 202 -13.12 20.28 -0.97
C ALA A 202 -11.70 19.75 -1.15
N ILE A 203 -11.34 18.67 -0.43
CA ILE A 203 -10.04 18.00 -0.57
C ILE A 203 -9.95 17.31 -1.93
N ALA A 204 -11.01 16.63 -2.37
CA ALA A 204 -11.05 16.00 -3.70
C ALA A 204 -10.80 17.02 -4.81
N GLN A 205 -11.53 18.14 -4.78
CA GLN A 205 -11.36 19.22 -5.76
C GLN A 205 -9.95 19.83 -5.71
N LEU A 206 -9.43 20.11 -4.51
CA LEU A 206 -8.07 20.65 -4.33
C LEU A 206 -7.02 19.74 -4.98
N LEU A 207 -7.08 18.44 -4.74
CA LEU A 207 -6.11 17.49 -5.28
C LEU A 207 -6.25 17.34 -6.80
N HIS A 208 -7.47 17.24 -7.32
CA HIS A 208 -7.75 17.16 -8.75
C HIS A 208 -7.27 18.41 -9.51
N ASP A 209 -7.53 19.61 -8.96
CA ASP A 209 -7.09 20.87 -9.56
C ASP A 209 -5.58 21.00 -9.64
N ASN A 210 -4.86 20.30 -8.76
CA ASN A 210 -3.41 20.23 -8.77
C ASN A 210 -2.87 19.01 -9.53
N GLY A 211 -3.72 18.27 -10.26
CA GLY A 211 -3.31 17.10 -11.06
C GLY A 211 -2.79 15.93 -10.25
N LYS A 212 -3.19 15.80 -8.96
CA LYS A 212 -2.76 14.74 -8.07
C LYS A 212 -3.73 13.58 -8.08
N SER A 213 -3.18 12.36 -8.06
CA SER A 213 -3.96 11.15 -7.84
C SER A 213 -4.42 11.04 -6.40
N ILE A 214 -5.61 10.52 -6.19
CA ILE A 214 -6.24 10.35 -4.87
C ILE A 214 -6.42 8.87 -4.59
N GLY A 215 -5.72 8.36 -3.57
CA GLY A 215 -5.99 7.06 -2.97
C GLY A 215 -6.78 7.23 -1.67
N VAL A 216 -7.63 6.29 -1.34
CA VAL A 216 -8.31 6.25 -0.04
C VAL A 216 -8.17 4.88 0.61
N TYR A 217 -8.02 4.88 1.94
CA TYR A 217 -7.89 3.70 2.78
C TYR A 217 -8.56 3.89 4.15
N THR A 218 -8.93 2.84 4.84
CA THR A 218 -9.30 1.56 4.29
C THR A 218 -10.82 1.54 4.18
N CYS A 219 -11.36 1.40 2.97
CA CYS A 219 -12.81 1.46 2.74
C CYS A 219 -13.41 0.06 2.87
N ASN A 220 -14.01 -0.25 4.02
CA ASN A 220 -14.44 -1.60 4.39
C ASN A 220 -15.97 -1.75 4.54
N SER A 221 -16.71 -0.65 4.49
CA SER A 221 -18.18 -0.66 4.52
C SER A 221 -18.79 -0.20 3.19
N VAL A 222 -20.05 -0.51 2.99
CA VAL A 222 -20.82 -0.05 1.82
C VAL A 222 -20.80 1.48 1.72
N GLU A 223 -20.98 2.16 2.86
CA GLU A 223 -21.03 3.61 2.97
C GLU A 223 -19.68 4.25 2.60
N GLU A 224 -18.57 3.69 3.09
CA GLU A 224 -17.21 4.18 2.78
C GLU A 224 -16.85 3.99 1.31
N ILE A 225 -17.15 2.80 0.75
CA ILE A 225 -16.94 2.50 -0.66
C ILE A 225 -17.78 3.44 -1.53
N GLN A 226 -19.06 3.62 -1.19
CA GLN A 226 -19.97 4.53 -1.91
C GLN A 226 -19.43 5.96 -1.90
N LYS A 227 -19.03 6.48 -0.73
CA LYS A 227 -18.43 7.80 -0.57
C LYS A 227 -17.19 7.97 -1.44
N ALA A 228 -16.28 6.99 -1.45
CA ALA A 228 -15.06 7.02 -2.26
C ALA A 228 -15.38 7.10 -3.77
N LEU A 229 -16.33 6.30 -4.24
CA LEU A 229 -16.77 6.30 -5.64
C LEU A 229 -17.42 7.63 -6.04
N GLU A 230 -18.27 8.22 -5.17
CA GLU A 230 -18.92 9.52 -5.40
C GLU A 230 -17.91 10.67 -5.47
N LEU A 231 -16.88 10.65 -4.63
CA LEU A 231 -15.78 11.61 -4.61
C LEU A 231 -14.74 11.38 -5.73
N LYS A 232 -14.96 10.37 -6.60
CA LYS A 232 -14.15 10.08 -7.80
C LYS A 232 -12.67 9.87 -7.48
N VAL A 233 -12.39 9.10 -6.42
CA VAL A 233 -11.01 8.73 -6.10
C VAL A 233 -10.39 7.89 -7.24
N ASN A 234 -9.07 7.95 -7.39
CA ASN A 234 -8.35 7.18 -8.40
C ASN A 234 -8.10 5.74 -7.93
N ILE A 235 -7.80 5.56 -6.63
CA ILE A 235 -7.48 4.28 -6.01
C ILE A 235 -8.31 4.12 -4.73
N LEU A 236 -8.96 2.95 -4.60
CA LEU A 236 -9.68 2.55 -3.40
C LEU A 236 -9.02 1.29 -2.83
N ILE A 237 -8.44 1.39 -1.63
CA ILE A 237 -7.76 0.32 -0.92
C ILE A 237 -8.73 -0.27 0.12
N THR A 238 -8.94 -1.60 0.07
CA THR A 238 -9.98 -2.27 0.87
C THR A 238 -9.61 -3.69 1.27
N ASP A 239 -10.10 -4.12 2.44
CA ASP A 239 -10.06 -5.52 2.89
C ASP A 239 -11.14 -6.38 2.19
N TYR A 240 -12.10 -5.75 1.50
CA TYR A 240 -13.23 -6.42 0.84
C TYR A 240 -13.26 -6.13 -0.68
N PRO A 241 -12.23 -6.55 -1.43
CA PRO A 241 -12.09 -6.19 -2.84
C PRO A 241 -13.27 -6.66 -3.70
N GLN A 242 -13.87 -7.81 -3.38
CA GLN A 242 -15.05 -8.31 -4.10
C GLN A 242 -16.26 -7.37 -3.95
N LEU A 243 -16.51 -6.84 -2.75
CA LEU A 243 -17.59 -5.88 -2.50
C LEU A 243 -17.36 -4.57 -3.27
N ALA A 244 -16.13 -4.03 -3.20
CA ALA A 244 -15.77 -2.80 -3.89
C ALA A 244 -15.92 -2.92 -5.42
N LEU A 245 -15.48 -4.05 -5.99
CA LEU A 245 -15.65 -4.36 -7.41
C LEU A 245 -17.13 -4.41 -7.82
N GLN A 246 -17.97 -5.10 -7.04
CA GLN A 246 -19.42 -5.18 -7.29
C GLN A 246 -20.07 -3.80 -7.28
N MET A 247 -19.73 -2.94 -6.31
CA MET A 247 -20.28 -1.60 -6.20
C MET A 247 -19.83 -0.70 -7.35
N ARG A 248 -18.53 -0.69 -7.67
CA ARG A 248 -17.96 0.05 -8.80
C ARG A 248 -18.64 -0.32 -10.13
N ASP A 249 -18.81 -1.61 -10.38
CA ASP A 249 -19.32 -2.11 -11.66
C ASP A 249 -20.86 -2.02 -11.76
N SER A 250 -21.57 -1.99 -10.63
CA SER A 250 -23.01 -1.71 -10.58
C SER A 250 -23.34 -0.28 -10.99
N GLY A 251 -22.52 0.68 -10.58
CA GLY A 251 -22.65 2.09 -10.99
C GLY A 251 -22.46 2.32 -12.50
N LYS A 252 -21.73 1.43 -13.20
CA LYS A 252 -21.56 1.48 -14.66
C LYS A 252 -22.77 0.99 -15.47
N ARG A 253 -23.70 0.25 -14.84
CA ARG A 253 -24.90 -0.31 -15.53
C ARG A 253 -26.09 0.63 -15.55
N CYS A 254 -26.01 1.75 -14.85
CA CYS A 254 -27.11 2.74 -14.74
C CYS A 254 -26.91 3.97 -15.62
N LEU A 255 -25.93 3.98 -16.53
CA LEU A 255 -25.68 5.02 -17.53
C LEU A 255 -25.79 4.44 -18.95
#